data_618cb377f619a25ac230933055af08ae
#
_entry.id   618cb377f619a25ac230933055af08ae
#
_cell.length_a   1.000
_cell.length_b   1.000
_cell.length_c   1.000
_cell.angle_alpha   90.00
_cell.angle_beta   90.00
_cell.angle_gamma   90.00
#
_symmetry.space_group_name_H-M   'P 1'
#
loop_
_entity.id
_entity.type
_entity.pdbx_description
1 polymer ?
#
loop_
_entity_poly.entity_id
_entity_poly.type
_entity_poly.pdbx_seq_one_letter_code
_entity_poly.pdbx_strand_id
1 'polypeptide(L)'
;MIRKAVRFVDERTGTAPFLHKALRYLFPDHWSFLLGEVALYAFIVLVATGVYLTFFFADSTHQVVYHGPYAPLYGQHMSEAYRSVLNISTTVKAGLLIRQTHHWAANVFLAAIILHLFRIFFTGAYRKPREITYYLGVTMLMLALLEAYMGYSLVDDLMSGMGLVIGYSVGMAIPFVGANVMEWLFAGPFPGGESLWPRLYVAHVLLFPILIGILLTAHLALVALKHHTQFRQGRGETEHTVVGVPTWPGQTPRSLGLLTAVAGVLFLLGGLVQINPIWLWGPYHTYSSTNGAQPDWYLGWLIGGLRLMPGFDVVIGKYTLVPNAFWGGALFPLVVFGFLYFWPWLERRLTDDASFHNLADRPRDAPGRTAIGVAMAVWVVLVFVAGGADRIDVLFGISYVGQIWVFRVLVFVVPVVAGAVAYRVCKELQAGEPVEKNRHRAEVEARRYA
;
A
#
# COMPACT_ATOMS: atom_id res chain seq x y z
N MET A 1 -13.74 -8.57 -43.20
CA MET A 1 -13.71 -7.19 -42.69
C MET A 1 -12.53 -6.95 -41.75
N ILE A 2 -12.35 -7.71 -40.68
CA ILE A 2 -11.26 -7.58 -39.68
C ILE A 2 -9.85 -7.58 -40.30
N ARG A 3 -9.54 -8.56 -41.20
CA ARG A 3 -8.22 -8.62 -41.86
C ARG A 3 -7.88 -7.38 -42.68
N LYS A 4 -8.87 -6.76 -43.35
CA LYS A 4 -8.66 -5.48 -44.09
C LYS A 4 -8.39 -4.34 -43.17
N ALA A 5 -9.10 -4.24 -42.03
CA ALA A 5 -8.88 -3.20 -41.01
C ALA A 5 -7.49 -3.34 -40.35
N VAL A 6 -7.10 -4.55 -39.99
CA VAL A 6 -5.76 -4.84 -39.45
C VAL A 6 -4.66 -4.44 -40.43
N ARG A 7 -4.80 -4.83 -41.70
CA ARG A 7 -3.84 -4.48 -42.76
C ARG A 7 -3.77 -2.96 -42.98
N PHE A 8 -4.92 -2.26 -42.97
CA PHE A 8 -5.00 -0.81 -43.08
C PHE A 8 -4.25 -0.09 -41.95
N VAL A 9 -4.40 -0.57 -40.71
CA VAL A 9 -3.70 0.00 -39.57
C VAL A 9 -2.21 -0.29 -39.64
N ASP A 10 -1.83 -1.54 -39.93
CA ASP A 10 -0.43 -1.95 -39.98
C ASP A 10 0.37 -1.25 -41.08
N GLU A 11 -0.19 -1.08 -42.28
CA GLU A 11 0.43 -0.31 -43.38
C GLU A 11 0.73 1.14 -43.02
N ARG A 12 0.05 1.70 -42.00
CA ARG A 12 0.21 3.10 -41.55
C ARG A 12 1.03 3.26 -40.30
N THR A 13 1.07 2.23 -39.45
CA THR A 13 1.68 2.31 -38.10
C THR A 13 2.88 1.40 -37.93
N GLY A 14 3.02 0.35 -38.79
CA GLY A 14 4.07 -0.66 -38.65
C GLY A 14 4.00 -1.45 -37.34
N THR A 15 2.81 -1.58 -36.74
CA THR A 15 2.65 -2.15 -35.39
C THR A 15 2.56 -3.67 -35.34
N ALA A 16 2.34 -4.37 -36.49
CA ALA A 16 2.15 -5.82 -36.49
C ALA A 16 3.34 -6.61 -35.92
N PRO A 17 4.63 -6.28 -36.19
CA PRO A 17 5.76 -6.99 -35.58
C PRO A 17 5.79 -6.83 -34.06
N PHE A 18 5.50 -5.64 -33.55
CA PHE A 18 5.43 -5.37 -32.11
C PHE A 18 4.29 -6.16 -31.46
N LEU A 19 3.08 -6.10 -32.02
CA LEU A 19 1.93 -6.86 -31.52
C LEU A 19 2.18 -8.36 -31.54
N HIS A 20 2.78 -8.88 -32.62
CA HIS A 20 3.12 -10.29 -32.71
C HIS A 20 4.10 -10.72 -31.60
N LYS A 21 5.12 -9.91 -31.31
CA LYS A 21 6.06 -10.16 -30.21
C LYS A 21 5.36 -10.08 -28.85
N ALA A 22 4.51 -9.07 -28.63
CA ALA A 22 3.75 -8.88 -27.39
C ALA A 22 2.78 -10.03 -27.12
N LEU A 23 2.05 -10.52 -28.14
CA LEU A 23 1.11 -11.63 -28.01
C LEU A 23 1.79 -12.97 -27.73
N ARG A 24 3.05 -13.13 -28.11
CA ARG A 24 3.87 -14.32 -27.85
C ARG A 24 4.72 -14.24 -26.59
N TYR A 25 4.72 -13.10 -25.90
CA TYR A 25 5.44 -12.98 -24.64
C TYR A 25 4.95 -14.04 -23.65
N LEU A 26 5.90 -14.71 -22.95
CA LEU A 26 5.61 -15.80 -22.03
C LEU A 26 5.49 -15.31 -20.60
N PHE A 27 4.38 -15.63 -19.96
CA PHE A 27 4.15 -15.39 -18.53
C PHE A 27 4.39 -16.68 -17.76
N PRO A 28 5.24 -16.66 -16.70
CA PRO A 28 5.39 -17.79 -15.80
C PRO A 28 4.05 -18.16 -15.15
N ASP A 29 3.71 -19.44 -15.16
CA ASP A 29 2.43 -19.96 -14.67
C ASP A 29 2.50 -20.25 -13.16
N HIS A 30 2.22 -19.22 -12.34
CA HIS A 30 2.14 -19.35 -10.90
C HIS A 30 1.22 -18.29 -10.30
N TRP A 31 0.30 -18.69 -9.41
CA TRP A 31 -0.72 -17.83 -8.83
C TRP A 31 -0.19 -16.54 -8.16
N SER A 32 1.01 -16.59 -7.56
CA SER A 32 1.58 -15.44 -6.83
C SER A 32 1.91 -14.24 -7.72
N PHE A 33 1.93 -14.40 -9.03
CA PHE A 33 2.08 -13.28 -9.97
C PHE A 33 0.80 -12.46 -10.09
N LEU A 34 -0.36 -13.06 -9.78
CA LEU A 34 -1.65 -12.39 -9.85
C LEU A 34 -1.80 -11.28 -8.79
N LEU A 35 -1.00 -11.29 -7.71
CA LEU A 35 -1.05 -10.23 -6.67
C LEU A 35 -0.80 -8.83 -7.25
N GLY A 36 0.15 -8.69 -8.18
CA GLY A 36 0.37 -7.43 -8.88
C GLY A 36 -0.79 -7.04 -9.81
N GLU A 37 -1.43 -8.03 -10.46
CA GLU A 37 -2.62 -7.80 -11.30
C GLU A 37 -3.82 -7.38 -10.44
N VAL A 38 -4.04 -7.96 -9.27
CA VAL A 38 -5.11 -7.54 -8.33
C VAL A 38 -4.92 -6.08 -7.92
N ALA A 39 -3.68 -5.66 -7.59
CA ALA A 39 -3.38 -4.27 -7.28
C ALA A 39 -3.70 -3.35 -8.48
N LEU A 40 -3.25 -3.71 -9.68
CA LEU A 40 -3.53 -2.96 -10.91
C LEU A 40 -5.05 -2.80 -11.15
N TYR A 41 -5.81 -3.88 -10.98
CA TYR A 41 -7.26 -3.85 -11.25
C TYR A 41 -8.03 -3.08 -10.17
N ALA A 42 -7.62 -3.16 -8.91
CA ALA A 42 -8.15 -2.29 -7.86
C ALA A 42 -7.84 -0.81 -8.14
N PHE A 43 -6.64 -0.48 -8.64
CA PHE A 43 -6.31 0.88 -9.07
C PHE A 43 -7.17 1.37 -10.23
N ILE A 44 -7.46 0.53 -11.22
CA ILE A 44 -8.38 0.88 -12.32
C ILE A 44 -9.78 1.20 -11.78
N VAL A 45 -10.29 0.40 -10.84
CA VAL A 45 -11.59 0.65 -10.20
C VAL A 45 -11.54 1.95 -9.39
N LEU A 46 -10.44 2.23 -8.66
CA LEU A 46 -10.23 3.49 -7.93
C LEU A 46 -10.33 4.70 -8.87
N VAL A 47 -9.59 4.68 -9.98
CA VAL A 47 -9.62 5.79 -10.95
C VAL A 47 -11.03 5.97 -11.53
N ALA A 48 -11.68 4.88 -11.95
CA ALA A 48 -13.02 4.95 -12.55
C ALA A 48 -14.07 5.50 -11.57
N THR A 49 -14.07 4.99 -10.33
CA THR A 49 -15.00 5.45 -9.28
C THR A 49 -14.65 6.85 -8.78
N GLY A 50 -13.35 7.18 -8.69
CA GLY A 50 -12.88 8.51 -8.31
C GLY A 50 -13.32 9.59 -9.31
N VAL A 51 -13.16 9.33 -10.61
CA VAL A 51 -13.67 10.24 -11.67
C VAL A 51 -15.17 10.49 -11.51
N TYR A 52 -15.97 9.46 -11.22
CA TYR A 52 -17.39 9.66 -10.96
C TYR A 52 -17.64 10.58 -9.75
N LEU A 53 -16.91 10.37 -8.65
CA LEU A 53 -17.09 11.13 -7.41
C LEU A 53 -16.71 12.61 -7.58
N THR A 54 -15.74 12.95 -8.44
CA THR A 54 -15.34 14.35 -8.69
C THR A 54 -16.47 15.22 -9.21
N PHE A 55 -17.48 14.66 -9.89
CA PHE A 55 -18.63 15.42 -10.39
C PHE A 55 -19.56 15.93 -9.29
N PHE A 56 -19.46 15.39 -8.07
CA PHE A 56 -20.40 15.65 -6.98
C PHE A 56 -19.74 16.16 -5.71
N PHE A 57 -18.42 16.09 -5.60
CA PHE A 57 -17.67 16.56 -4.44
C PHE A 57 -17.43 18.06 -4.49
N ALA A 58 -17.54 18.74 -3.33
CA ALA A 58 -17.19 20.13 -3.14
C ALA A 58 -15.91 20.26 -2.28
N ASP A 59 -14.88 20.89 -2.82
CA ASP A 59 -13.56 21.05 -2.20
C ASP A 59 -13.47 22.31 -1.31
N SER A 60 -14.46 22.50 -0.44
CA SER A 60 -14.61 23.72 0.38
C SER A 60 -14.98 23.40 1.82
N THR A 61 -14.32 24.09 2.76
CA THR A 61 -14.65 24.07 4.20
C THR A 61 -15.62 25.19 4.60
N HIS A 62 -16.16 25.97 3.63
CA HIS A 62 -17.17 26.98 3.93
C HIS A 62 -18.34 26.35 4.70
N GLN A 63 -18.76 27.00 5.78
CA GLN A 63 -19.81 26.47 6.65
C GLN A 63 -21.19 26.73 6.09
N VAL A 64 -22.00 25.69 6.02
CA VAL A 64 -23.39 25.71 5.54
C VAL A 64 -24.31 25.00 6.52
N VAL A 65 -25.59 25.38 6.51
CA VAL A 65 -26.62 24.66 7.26
C VAL A 65 -27.17 23.53 6.39
N TYR A 66 -27.25 22.33 6.92
CA TYR A 66 -27.74 21.18 6.18
C TYR A 66 -29.27 21.14 6.14
N HIS A 67 -29.84 21.11 4.94
CA HIS A 67 -31.27 20.99 4.67
C HIS A 67 -31.59 19.76 3.78
N GLY A 68 -30.70 18.78 3.74
CA GLY A 68 -30.87 17.58 2.94
C GLY A 68 -31.76 16.50 3.61
N PRO A 69 -31.92 15.32 2.96
CA PRO A 69 -32.88 14.30 3.37
C PRO A 69 -32.47 13.50 4.62
N TYR A 70 -31.22 13.60 5.08
CA TYR A 70 -30.78 12.87 6.27
C TYR A 70 -31.20 13.60 7.55
N ALA A 71 -32.39 13.27 8.06
CA ALA A 71 -33.05 13.96 9.16
C ALA A 71 -32.20 14.17 10.43
N PRO A 72 -31.35 13.20 10.89
CA PRO A 72 -30.54 13.40 12.09
C PRO A 72 -29.55 14.57 12.04
N LEU A 73 -29.14 15.01 10.85
CA LEU A 73 -28.23 16.14 10.66
C LEU A 73 -28.93 17.42 10.15
N TYR A 74 -30.26 17.39 9.99
CA TYR A 74 -31.02 18.55 9.52
C TYR A 74 -30.85 19.75 10.44
N GLY A 75 -30.56 20.92 9.89
CA GLY A 75 -30.32 22.16 10.61
C GLY A 75 -28.94 22.27 11.28
N GLN A 76 -28.08 21.27 11.15
CA GLN A 76 -26.70 21.34 11.68
C GLN A 76 -25.77 22.10 10.75
N HIS A 77 -24.80 22.81 11.34
CA HIS A 77 -23.69 23.43 10.62
C HIS A 77 -22.65 22.38 10.23
N MET A 78 -22.17 22.45 9.00
CA MET A 78 -21.14 21.56 8.46
C MET A 78 -20.41 22.24 7.31
N SER A 79 -19.23 21.70 6.93
CA SER A 79 -18.54 22.15 5.73
C SER A 79 -19.27 21.73 4.44
N GLU A 80 -19.05 22.46 3.36
CA GLU A 80 -19.54 22.08 2.04
C GLU A 80 -18.96 20.73 1.61
N ALA A 81 -17.71 20.43 1.94
CA ALA A 81 -17.07 19.13 1.70
C ALA A 81 -17.89 18.00 2.34
N TYR A 82 -18.13 18.04 3.65
CA TYR A 82 -18.93 17.04 4.36
C TYR A 82 -20.35 16.95 3.81
N ARG A 83 -21.03 18.09 3.59
CA ARG A 83 -22.35 18.15 2.98
C ARG A 83 -22.38 17.44 1.62
N SER A 84 -21.37 17.68 0.77
CA SER A 84 -21.30 17.06 -0.55
C SER A 84 -21.16 15.54 -0.48
N VAL A 85 -20.33 15.01 0.44
CA VAL A 85 -20.18 13.56 0.65
C VAL A 85 -21.45 12.93 1.24
N LEU A 86 -22.13 13.65 2.13
CA LEU A 86 -23.43 13.23 2.64
C LEU A 86 -24.48 13.17 1.51
N ASN A 87 -24.53 14.17 0.63
CA ASN A 87 -25.40 14.18 -0.55
C ASN A 87 -25.05 13.05 -1.54
N ILE A 88 -23.77 12.79 -1.79
CA ILE A 88 -23.31 11.63 -2.58
C ILE A 88 -23.92 10.35 -1.99
N SER A 89 -23.93 10.22 -0.67
CA SER A 89 -24.40 9.01 0.02
C SER A 89 -25.92 8.87 0.08
N THR A 90 -26.68 9.97 0.01
CA THR A 90 -28.13 9.97 0.27
C THR A 90 -28.99 10.39 -0.92
N THR A 91 -28.46 11.21 -1.83
CA THR A 91 -29.26 11.86 -2.89
C THR A 91 -28.77 11.48 -4.29
N VAL A 92 -27.47 11.35 -4.49
CA VAL A 92 -26.89 11.05 -5.81
C VAL A 92 -27.18 9.59 -6.17
N LYS A 93 -27.71 9.38 -7.39
CA LYS A 93 -28.04 8.06 -7.91
C LYS A 93 -26.79 7.17 -7.96
N ALA A 94 -26.83 5.98 -7.35
CA ALA A 94 -25.69 5.09 -7.14
C ALA A 94 -24.50 5.69 -6.34
N GLY A 95 -24.63 6.90 -5.79
CA GLY A 95 -23.52 7.61 -5.13
C GLY A 95 -22.97 6.85 -3.94
N LEU A 96 -23.83 6.30 -3.07
CA LEU A 96 -23.41 5.47 -1.94
C LEU A 96 -22.61 4.24 -2.41
N LEU A 97 -23.12 3.52 -3.41
CA LEU A 97 -22.45 2.34 -3.97
C LEU A 97 -21.06 2.71 -4.49
N ILE A 98 -20.97 3.75 -5.31
CA ILE A 98 -19.69 4.17 -5.91
C ILE A 98 -18.70 4.64 -4.83
N ARG A 99 -19.15 5.44 -3.85
CA ARG A 99 -18.31 5.90 -2.75
C ARG A 99 -17.76 4.73 -1.92
N GLN A 100 -18.61 3.77 -1.56
CA GLN A 100 -18.17 2.60 -0.81
C GLN A 100 -17.26 1.69 -1.64
N THR A 101 -17.55 1.49 -2.93
CA THR A 101 -16.68 0.74 -3.85
C THR A 101 -15.31 1.39 -3.96
N HIS A 102 -15.24 2.73 -4.04
CA HIS A 102 -13.98 3.49 -4.06
C HIS A 102 -13.17 3.21 -2.79
N HIS A 103 -13.79 3.30 -1.62
CA HIS A 103 -13.15 3.04 -0.34
C HIS A 103 -12.69 1.58 -0.20
N TRP A 104 -13.52 0.60 -0.58
CA TRP A 104 -13.13 -0.82 -0.59
C TRP A 104 -12.00 -1.09 -1.58
N ALA A 105 -12.00 -0.43 -2.73
CA ALA A 105 -10.94 -0.56 -3.72
C ALA A 105 -9.59 -0.04 -3.17
N ALA A 106 -9.59 1.05 -2.39
CA ALA A 106 -8.37 1.55 -1.71
C ALA A 106 -7.81 0.52 -0.71
N ASN A 107 -8.69 -0.10 0.08
CA ASN A 107 -8.29 -1.15 1.04
C ASN A 107 -7.69 -2.38 0.33
N VAL A 108 -8.32 -2.86 -0.74
CA VAL A 108 -7.84 -4.01 -1.51
C VAL A 108 -6.55 -3.67 -2.28
N PHE A 109 -6.46 -2.47 -2.83
CA PHE A 109 -5.26 -1.98 -3.53
C PHE A 109 -4.02 -2.01 -2.62
N LEU A 110 -4.12 -1.42 -1.43
CA LEU A 110 -3.03 -1.40 -0.47
C LEU A 110 -2.69 -2.81 0.04
N ALA A 111 -3.69 -3.63 0.35
CA ALA A 111 -3.46 -5.02 0.75
C ALA A 111 -2.73 -5.82 -0.33
N ALA A 112 -3.16 -5.67 -1.59
CA ALA A 112 -2.54 -6.37 -2.72
C ALA A 112 -1.09 -5.91 -2.96
N ILE A 113 -0.79 -4.61 -2.86
CA ILE A 113 0.59 -4.09 -2.96
C ILE A 113 1.47 -4.66 -1.84
N ILE A 114 0.99 -4.68 -0.60
CA ILE A 114 1.75 -5.22 0.54
C ILE A 114 2.01 -6.72 0.36
N LEU A 115 1.01 -7.50 -0.05
CA LEU A 115 1.18 -8.92 -0.33
C LEU A 115 2.12 -9.15 -1.52
N HIS A 116 2.02 -8.31 -2.57
CA HIS A 116 2.95 -8.34 -3.69
C HIS A 116 4.38 -8.04 -3.25
N LEU A 117 4.59 -7.03 -2.39
CA LEU A 117 5.89 -6.71 -1.81
C LEU A 117 6.44 -7.89 -0.99
N PHE A 118 5.63 -8.54 -0.15
CA PHE A 118 6.05 -9.75 0.58
C PHE A 118 6.49 -10.86 -0.36
N ARG A 119 5.72 -11.11 -1.42
CA ARG A 119 6.11 -12.09 -2.45
C ARG A 119 7.46 -11.73 -3.06
N ILE A 120 7.67 -10.48 -3.47
CA ILE A 120 8.91 -10.00 -4.07
C ILE A 120 10.08 -10.16 -3.09
N PHE A 121 9.87 -9.79 -1.82
CA PHE A 121 10.89 -9.86 -0.77
C PHE A 121 11.30 -11.31 -0.48
N PHE A 122 10.34 -12.18 -0.12
CA PHE A 122 10.64 -13.54 0.29
C PHE A 122 11.20 -14.43 -0.82
N THR A 123 10.92 -14.10 -2.09
CA THR A 123 11.45 -14.85 -3.24
C THR A 123 12.71 -14.26 -3.84
N GLY A 124 13.20 -13.12 -3.30
CA GLY A 124 14.37 -12.43 -3.84
C GLY A 124 14.18 -11.90 -5.26
N ALA A 125 12.94 -11.63 -5.67
CA ALA A 125 12.62 -11.19 -7.01
C ALA A 125 13.08 -9.75 -7.33
N TYR A 126 13.49 -8.99 -6.30
CA TYR A 126 14.07 -7.66 -6.42
C TYR A 126 15.57 -7.67 -6.80
N ARG A 127 16.25 -8.83 -6.75
CA ARG A 127 17.69 -8.92 -7.07
C ARG A 127 17.95 -8.57 -8.53
N LYS A 128 19.22 -8.33 -8.86
CA LYS A 128 19.63 -7.97 -10.22
C LYS A 128 19.01 -8.91 -11.27
N PRO A 129 18.36 -8.39 -12.32
CA PRO A 129 18.39 -7.01 -12.82
C PRO A 129 17.14 -6.18 -12.47
N ARG A 130 16.43 -6.46 -11.34
CA ARG A 130 15.10 -5.90 -11.04
C ARG A 130 15.07 -4.92 -9.87
N GLU A 131 16.25 -4.42 -9.42
CA GLU A 131 16.36 -3.48 -8.31
C GLU A 131 15.57 -2.20 -8.59
N ILE A 132 15.66 -1.63 -9.81
CA ILE A 132 14.93 -0.42 -10.19
C ILE A 132 13.42 -0.68 -10.17
N THR A 133 12.97 -1.82 -10.69
CA THR A 133 11.56 -2.23 -10.66
C THR A 133 11.03 -2.33 -9.23
N TYR A 134 11.86 -2.85 -8.31
CA TYR A 134 11.55 -2.91 -6.89
C TYR A 134 11.45 -1.52 -6.26
N TYR A 135 12.42 -0.63 -6.51
CA TYR A 135 12.39 0.74 -5.97
C TYR A 135 11.16 1.52 -6.44
N LEU A 136 10.78 1.37 -7.71
CA LEU A 136 9.51 1.94 -8.21
C LEU A 136 8.31 1.39 -7.43
N GLY A 137 8.29 0.08 -7.13
CA GLY A 137 7.24 -0.55 -6.34
C GLY A 137 7.15 -0.01 -4.90
N VAL A 138 8.29 0.16 -4.21
CA VAL A 138 8.35 0.75 -2.86
C VAL A 138 7.90 2.21 -2.88
N THR A 139 8.31 2.98 -3.90
CA THR A 139 7.87 4.37 -4.08
C THR A 139 6.35 4.43 -4.29
N MET A 140 5.79 3.56 -5.14
CA MET A 140 4.34 3.50 -5.35
C MET A 140 3.57 3.14 -4.07
N LEU A 141 4.08 2.23 -3.23
CA LEU A 141 3.47 1.92 -1.93
C LEU A 141 3.44 3.16 -1.02
N MET A 142 4.55 3.91 -0.94
CA MET A 142 4.61 5.14 -0.16
C MET A 142 3.61 6.19 -0.67
N LEU A 143 3.57 6.41 -1.99
CA LEU A 143 2.61 7.33 -2.60
C LEU A 143 1.16 6.86 -2.40
N ALA A 144 0.88 5.56 -2.50
CA ALA A 144 -0.45 5.01 -2.29
C ALA A 144 -0.96 5.21 -0.86
N LEU A 145 -0.08 5.12 0.15
CA LEU A 145 -0.44 5.43 1.55
C LEU A 145 -0.76 6.91 1.73
N LEU A 146 0.02 7.81 1.13
CA LEU A 146 -0.23 9.25 1.18
C LEU A 146 -1.53 9.61 0.43
N GLU A 147 -1.74 9.00 -0.73
CA GLU A 147 -2.95 9.16 -1.55
C GLU A 147 -4.21 8.72 -0.80
N ALA A 148 -4.16 7.55 -0.17
CA ALA A 148 -5.27 7.04 0.63
C ALA A 148 -5.55 7.93 1.85
N TYR A 149 -4.51 8.45 2.52
CA TYR A 149 -4.66 9.40 3.62
C TYR A 149 -5.32 10.71 3.16
N MET A 150 -4.94 11.25 1.99
CA MET A 150 -5.56 12.47 1.48
C MET A 150 -7.03 12.25 1.12
N GLY A 151 -7.36 11.14 0.42
CA GLY A 151 -8.75 10.82 0.10
C GLY A 151 -9.63 10.63 1.33
N TYR A 152 -9.10 9.97 2.34
CA TYR A 152 -9.74 9.84 3.65
C TYR A 152 -9.97 11.20 4.32
N SER A 153 -9.00 12.12 4.25
CA SER A 153 -9.07 13.45 4.88
C SER A 153 -10.10 14.38 4.23
N LEU A 154 -10.38 14.22 2.94
CA LEU A 154 -11.32 15.08 2.20
C LEU A 154 -12.77 15.01 2.69
N VAL A 155 -13.15 13.95 3.41
CA VAL A 155 -14.53 13.74 3.86
C VAL A 155 -14.99 14.78 4.88
N ASP A 156 -14.08 15.29 5.72
CA ASP A 156 -14.33 16.27 6.77
C ASP A 156 -15.38 15.84 7.82
N ASP A 157 -15.45 14.52 8.08
CA ASP A 157 -16.18 13.98 9.21
C ASP A 157 -15.29 13.96 10.48
N LEU A 158 -15.90 13.68 11.64
CA LEU A 158 -15.16 13.65 12.91
C LEU A 158 -13.95 12.68 12.85
N MET A 159 -14.08 11.57 12.16
CA MET A 159 -13.02 10.57 12.06
C MET A 159 -11.85 11.07 11.20
N SER A 160 -12.15 11.61 10.02
CA SER A 160 -11.13 12.13 9.09
C SER A 160 -10.46 13.41 9.62
N GLY A 161 -11.22 14.30 10.26
CA GLY A 161 -10.68 15.48 10.92
C GLY A 161 -9.71 15.15 12.06
N MET A 162 -10.01 14.12 12.86
CA MET A 162 -9.06 13.59 13.87
C MET A 162 -7.80 13.03 13.20
N GLY A 163 -7.92 12.32 12.08
CA GLY A 163 -6.78 11.85 11.28
C GLY A 163 -5.95 13.01 10.75
N LEU A 164 -6.59 14.07 10.28
CA LEU A 164 -5.93 15.26 9.75
C LEU A 164 -5.11 16.00 10.80
N VAL A 165 -5.67 16.21 12.04
CA VAL A 165 -4.92 16.85 13.14
C VAL A 165 -3.73 16.01 13.60
N ILE A 166 -3.85 14.69 13.60
CA ILE A 166 -2.72 13.79 13.91
C ILE A 166 -1.63 13.94 12.86
N GLY A 167 -1.98 13.89 11.58
CA GLY A 167 -1.02 14.09 10.49
C GLY A 167 -0.35 15.46 10.52
N TYR A 168 -1.10 16.52 10.79
CA TYR A 168 -0.56 17.87 11.02
C TYR A 168 0.45 17.88 12.16
N SER A 169 0.09 17.31 13.31
CA SER A 169 0.95 17.26 14.49
C SER A 169 2.24 16.46 14.25
N VAL A 170 2.16 15.35 13.53
CA VAL A 170 3.35 14.58 13.12
C VAL A 170 4.23 15.38 12.16
N GLY A 171 3.64 16.06 11.19
CA GLY A 171 4.38 16.92 10.27
C GLY A 171 5.08 18.07 10.98
N MET A 172 4.38 18.74 11.91
CA MET A 172 4.95 19.79 12.77
C MET A 172 6.11 19.30 13.64
N ALA A 173 6.11 18.03 14.03
CA ALA A 173 7.15 17.43 14.86
C ALA A 173 8.47 17.15 14.10
N ILE A 174 8.51 17.27 12.77
CA ILE A 174 9.74 17.08 11.98
C ILE A 174 10.69 18.25 12.28
N PRO A 175 11.91 17.97 12.83
CA PRO A 175 12.83 19.02 13.23
C PRO A 175 13.21 19.94 12.06
N PHE A 176 13.38 21.23 12.34
CA PHE A 176 13.83 22.31 11.46
C PHE A 176 12.91 22.69 10.30
N VAL A 177 12.23 21.73 9.66
CA VAL A 177 11.45 21.97 8.43
C VAL A 177 9.95 21.76 8.61
N GLY A 178 9.53 20.99 9.62
CA GLY A 178 8.16 20.55 9.79
C GLY A 178 7.16 21.70 9.85
N ALA A 179 7.42 22.69 10.69
CA ALA A 179 6.55 23.86 10.86
C ALA A 179 6.34 24.60 9.52
N ASN A 180 7.42 24.91 8.80
CA ASN A 180 7.34 25.63 7.53
C ASN A 180 6.60 24.84 6.45
N VAL A 181 6.86 23.52 6.37
CA VAL A 181 6.19 22.63 5.42
C VAL A 181 4.71 22.52 5.72
N MET A 182 4.35 22.32 6.99
CA MET A 182 2.95 22.18 7.38
C MET A 182 2.17 23.48 7.25
N GLU A 183 2.76 24.62 7.61
CA GLU A 183 2.14 25.93 7.40
C GLU A 183 1.91 26.21 5.90
N TRP A 184 2.88 25.88 5.05
CA TRP A 184 2.72 25.99 3.61
C TRP A 184 1.64 25.04 3.08
N LEU A 185 1.64 23.77 3.50
CA LEU A 185 0.69 22.75 3.04
C LEU A 185 -0.75 23.08 3.49
N PHE A 186 -0.90 23.48 4.75
CA PHE A 186 -2.20 23.82 5.36
C PHE A 186 -2.65 25.25 5.06
N ALA A 187 -1.83 26.06 4.40
CA ALA A 187 -2.11 27.48 4.16
C ALA A 187 -2.34 28.28 5.45
N GLY A 188 -1.63 27.91 6.51
CA GLY A 188 -1.72 28.53 7.84
C GLY A 188 -1.75 27.48 8.96
N PRO A 189 -1.95 27.95 10.20
CA PRO A 189 -2.06 27.05 11.35
C PRO A 189 -3.32 26.18 11.26
N PHE A 190 -3.31 25.03 11.94
CA PHE A 190 -4.47 24.13 11.98
C PHE A 190 -5.73 24.87 12.50
N PRO A 191 -6.91 24.69 11.89
CA PRO A 191 -7.32 23.67 10.92
C PRO A 191 -6.94 23.94 9.46
N GLY A 192 -6.16 24.97 9.18
CA GLY A 192 -5.73 25.37 7.85
C GLY A 192 -6.55 26.53 7.28
N GLY A 193 -5.99 27.18 6.26
CA GLY A 193 -6.69 28.23 5.51
C GLY A 193 -7.64 27.66 4.45
N GLU A 194 -8.41 28.54 3.81
CA GLU A 194 -9.37 28.17 2.77
C GLU A 194 -8.76 27.38 1.59
N SER A 195 -7.46 27.54 1.35
CA SER A 195 -6.75 26.82 0.28
C SER A 195 -6.39 25.40 0.61
N LEU A 196 -6.58 24.90 1.83
CA LEU A 196 -6.20 23.55 2.24
C LEU A 196 -6.99 22.50 1.44
N TRP A 197 -8.35 22.60 1.44
CA TRP A 197 -9.20 21.62 0.75
C TRP A 197 -8.96 21.57 -0.75
N PRO A 198 -8.90 22.70 -1.50
CA PRO A 198 -8.51 22.69 -2.89
C PRO A 198 -7.14 22.04 -3.15
N ARG A 199 -6.14 22.25 -2.27
CA ARG A 199 -4.83 21.62 -2.41
C ARG A 199 -4.89 20.10 -2.20
N LEU A 200 -5.57 19.64 -1.14
CA LEU A 200 -5.77 18.21 -0.87
C LEU A 200 -6.55 17.55 -2.01
N TYR A 201 -7.59 18.23 -2.51
CA TYR A 201 -8.41 17.73 -3.61
C TYR A 201 -7.60 17.56 -4.90
N VAL A 202 -6.88 18.59 -5.33
CA VAL A 202 -6.02 18.50 -6.54
C VAL A 202 -4.92 17.46 -6.36
N ALA A 203 -4.35 17.37 -5.17
CA ALA A 203 -3.35 16.34 -4.88
C ALA A 203 -3.94 14.94 -5.03
N HIS A 204 -5.12 14.67 -4.44
CA HIS A 204 -5.78 13.37 -4.46
C HIS A 204 -6.36 13.01 -5.85
N VAL A 205 -7.03 13.93 -6.55
CA VAL A 205 -7.72 13.58 -7.81
C VAL A 205 -6.81 13.63 -9.03
N LEU A 206 -5.68 14.35 -8.97
CA LEU A 206 -4.83 14.60 -10.12
C LEU A 206 -3.37 14.24 -9.87
N LEU A 207 -2.70 14.90 -8.91
CA LEU A 207 -1.25 14.83 -8.77
C LEU A 207 -0.77 13.39 -8.45
N PHE A 208 -1.27 12.80 -7.37
CA PHE A 208 -0.82 11.47 -6.94
C PHE A 208 -1.29 10.34 -7.86
N PRO A 209 -2.54 10.31 -8.36
CA PRO A 209 -2.94 9.31 -9.35
C PRO A 209 -2.09 9.35 -10.63
N ILE A 210 -1.74 10.54 -11.14
CA ILE A 210 -0.86 10.69 -12.30
C ILE A 210 0.56 10.21 -11.98
N LEU A 211 1.13 10.59 -10.83
CA LEU A 211 2.46 10.12 -10.42
C LEU A 211 2.49 8.60 -10.28
N ILE A 212 1.50 8.01 -9.62
CA ILE A 212 1.38 6.54 -9.49
C ILE A 212 1.24 5.92 -10.88
N GLY A 213 0.42 6.49 -11.78
CA GLY A 213 0.25 6.02 -13.15
C GLY A 213 1.53 6.04 -13.98
N ILE A 214 2.33 7.11 -13.86
CA ILE A 214 3.64 7.22 -14.53
C ILE A 214 4.61 6.16 -13.98
N LEU A 215 4.72 6.02 -12.67
CA LEU A 215 5.59 5.02 -12.04
C LEU A 215 5.14 3.61 -12.35
N LEU A 216 3.83 3.35 -12.37
CA LEU A 216 3.25 2.06 -12.75
C LEU A 216 3.57 1.73 -14.20
N THR A 217 3.45 2.69 -15.12
CA THR A 217 3.82 2.51 -16.52
C THR A 217 5.30 2.14 -16.66
N ALA A 218 6.19 2.86 -15.97
CA ALA A 218 7.63 2.55 -15.95
C ALA A 218 7.91 1.17 -15.33
N HIS A 219 7.22 0.83 -14.23
CA HIS A 219 7.32 -0.48 -13.57
C HIS A 219 6.92 -1.62 -14.51
N LEU A 220 5.77 -1.51 -15.18
CA LEU A 220 5.29 -2.52 -16.14
C LEU A 220 6.19 -2.61 -17.37
N ALA A 221 6.71 -1.49 -17.87
CA ALA A 221 7.69 -1.47 -18.96
C ALA A 221 8.97 -2.23 -18.58
N LEU A 222 9.50 -2.02 -17.37
CA LEU A 222 10.66 -2.76 -16.87
C LEU A 222 10.35 -4.26 -16.69
N VAL A 223 9.17 -4.62 -16.22
CA VAL A 223 8.73 -6.02 -16.13
C VAL A 223 8.67 -6.64 -17.52
N ALA A 224 8.16 -5.95 -18.53
CA ALA A 224 8.13 -6.44 -19.92
C ALA A 224 9.53 -6.60 -20.52
N LEU A 225 10.46 -5.66 -20.19
CA LEU A 225 11.83 -5.70 -20.70
C LEU A 225 12.72 -6.75 -20.01
N LYS A 226 12.55 -6.94 -18.70
CA LYS A 226 13.40 -7.83 -17.88
C LYS A 226 12.78 -9.18 -17.58
N HIS A 227 11.55 -9.39 -18.03
CA HIS A 227 10.71 -10.56 -17.74
C HIS A 227 10.40 -10.74 -16.24
N HIS A 228 9.40 -11.55 -15.95
CA HIS A 228 9.09 -11.98 -14.59
C HIS A 228 10.16 -12.98 -14.10
N THR A 229 10.41 -13.01 -12.79
CA THR A 229 11.08 -14.15 -12.19
C THR A 229 10.17 -15.38 -12.29
N GLN A 230 10.74 -16.56 -12.27
CA GLN A 230 9.98 -17.82 -12.32
C GLN A 230 10.47 -18.79 -11.25
N PHE A 231 9.58 -19.65 -10.76
CA PHE A 231 9.97 -20.73 -9.86
C PHE A 231 10.47 -21.95 -10.63
N ARG A 232 11.41 -22.70 -10.06
CA ARG A 232 11.81 -24.01 -10.58
C ARG A 232 10.68 -25.01 -10.33
N GLN A 233 10.02 -25.45 -11.39
CA GLN A 233 8.94 -26.45 -11.38
C GLN A 233 9.34 -27.75 -12.08
N GLY A 234 10.57 -27.85 -12.57
CA GLY A 234 11.07 -29.01 -13.31
C GLY A 234 10.64 -29.08 -14.78
N ARG A 235 10.19 -27.97 -15.36
CA ARG A 235 9.75 -27.88 -16.77
C ARG A 235 10.83 -27.32 -17.70
N GLY A 236 12.09 -27.22 -17.22
CA GLY A 236 13.21 -26.65 -17.98
C GLY A 236 13.46 -25.16 -17.72
N GLU A 237 12.96 -24.64 -16.59
CA GLU A 237 13.24 -23.27 -16.15
C GLU A 237 14.73 -23.12 -15.81
N THR A 238 15.36 -22.08 -16.38
CA THR A 238 16.75 -21.70 -16.11
C THR A 238 16.87 -20.19 -15.92
N GLU A 239 18.07 -19.73 -15.60
CA GLU A 239 18.34 -18.27 -15.55
C GLU A 239 18.24 -17.61 -16.95
N HIS A 240 18.19 -18.38 -18.03
CA HIS A 240 18.19 -17.88 -19.42
C HIS A 240 16.92 -18.24 -20.21
N THR A 241 16.11 -19.18 -19.73
CA THR A 241 14.89 -19.64 -20.42
C THR A 241 13.66 -19.37 -19.57
N VAL A 242 12.64 -18.77 -20.17
CA VAL A 242 11.34 -18.55 -19.53
C VAL A 242 10.40 -19.66 -19.99
N VAL A 243 9.74 -20.32 -19.03
CA VAL A 243 8.71 -21.34 -19.27
C VAL A 243 7.38 -20.82 -18.72
N GLY A 244 6.35 -20.81 -19.54
CA GLY A 244 5.05 -20.30 -19.14
C GLY A 244 4.03 -20.32 -20.25
N VAL A 245 2.97 -19.54 -20.10
CA VAL A 245 1.89 -19.42 -21.07
C VAL A 245 2.06 -18.15 -21.92
N PRO A 246 1.75 -18.19 -23.24
CA PRO A 246 1.82 -16.99 -24.05
C PRO A 246 0.76 -15.97 -23.64
N THR A 247 1.01 -14.71 -23.91
CA THR A 247 0.03 -13.63 -23.66
C THR A 247 -1.31 -13.98 -24.30
N TRP A 248 -1.31 -14.35 -25.58
CA TRP A 248 -2.49 -14.82 -26.29
C TRP A 248 -2.27 -16.23 -26.86
N PRO A 249 -3.21 -17.16 -26.70
CA PRO A 249 -4.52 -17.06 -26.02
C PRO A 249 -4.48 -17.39 -24.52
N GLY A 250 -3.31 -17.52 -23.89
CA GLY A 250 -3.17 -18.05 -22.53
C GLY A 250 -3.46 -17.03 -21.42
N GLN A 251 -2.58 -16.03 -21.26
CA GLN A 251 -2.64 -15.09 -20.13
C GLN A 251 -3.79 -14.09 -20.27
N THR A 252 -4.04 -13.51 -21.44
CA THR A 252 -5.04 -12.45 -21.61
C THR A 252 -6.44 -12.83 -21.12
N PRO A 253 -7.02 -14.01 -21.45
CA PRO A 253 -8.32 -14.40 -20.91
C PRO A 253 -8.32 -14.56 -19.37
N ARG A 254 -7.22 -15.04 -18.78
CA ARG A 254 -7.06 -15.17 -17.32
C ARG A 254 -7.05 -13.81 -16.67
N SER A 255 -6.27 -12.87 -17.20
CA SER A 255 -6.18 -11.49 -16.71
C SER A 255 -7.52 -10.73 -16.82
N LEU A 256 -8.25 -10.90 -17.94
CA LEU A 256 -9.60 -10.32 -18.10
C LEU A 256 -10.62 -10.95 -17.13
N GLY A 257 -10.55 -12.26 -16.92
CA GLY A 257 -11.36 -12.95 -15.92
C GLY A 257 -11.07 -12.44 -14.50
N LEU A 258 -9.80 -12.26 -14.16
CA LEU A 258 -9.39 -11.71 -12.86
C LEU A 258 -9.81 -10.25 -12.70
N LEU A 259 -9.68 -9.40 -13.72
CA LEU A 259 -10.19 -8.03 -13.71
C LEU A 259 -11.70 -8.00 -13.39
N THR A 260 -12.48 -8.83 -14.10
CA THR A 260 -13.93 -8.93 -13.89
C THR A 260 -14.25 -9.40 -12.47
N ALA A 261 -13.52 -10.40 -11.96
CA ALA A 261 -13.70 -10.91 -10.61
C ALA A 261 -13.37 -9.86 -9.55
N VAL A 262 -12.22 -9.16 -9.68
CA VAL A 262 -11.83 -8.09 -8.75
C VAL A 262 -12.86 -6.96 -8.76
N ALA A 263 -13.26 -6.47 -9.93
CA ALA A 263 -14.28 -5.44 -10.03
C ALA A 263 -15.62 -5.92 -9.43
N GLY A 264 -16.07 -7.13 -9.76
CA GLY A 264 -17.29 -7.72 -9.22
C GLY A 264 -17.28 -7.81 -7.69
N VAL A 265 -16.19 -8.32 -7.10
CA VAL A 265 -16.02 -8.39 -5.64
C VAL A 265 -16.04 -7.00 -5.01
N LEU A 266 -15.35 -6.01 -5.60
CA LEU A 266 -15.33 -4.63 -5.08
C LEU A 266 -16.71 -3.98 -5.10
N PHE A 267 -17.49 -4.16 -6.17
CA PHE A 267 -18.88 -3.67 -6.24
C PHE A 267 -19.80 -4.42 -5.28
N LEU A 268 -19.63 -5.73 -5.08
CA LEU A 268 -20.37 -6.49 -4.07
C LEU A 268 -20.05 -6.01 -2.66
N LEU A 269 -18.76 -5.79 -2.33
CA LEU A 269 -18.36 -5.23 -1.04
C LEU A 269 -18.95 -3.82 -0.86
N GLY A 270 -18.86 -2.96 -1.88
CA GLY A 270 -19.43 -1.62 -1.85
C GLY A 270 -20.95 -1.60 -1.67
N GLY A 271 -21.66 -2.61 -2.19
CA GLY A 271 -23.12 -2.72 -2.07
C GLY A 271 -23.62 -3.41 -0.81
N LEU A 272 -22.87 -4.38 -0.27
CA LEU A 272 -23.33 -5.26 0.80
C LEU A 272 -22.64 -5.04 2.15
N VAL A 273 -21.42 -4.52 2.14
CA VAL A 273 -20.60 -4.33 3.35
C VAL A 273 -20.29 -2.86 3.55
N GLN A 274 -21.00 -2.27 4.52
CA GLN A 274 -20.82 -0.85 4.82
C GLN A 274 -19.41 -0.55 5.32
N ILE A 275 -18.78 0.46 4.73
CA ILE A 275 -17.49 1.00 5.15
C ILE A 275 -17.60 2.51 5.33
N ASN A 276 -17.00 3.03 6.40
CA ASN A 276 -17.02 4.45 6.77
C ASN A 276 -18.39 5.13 6.63
N PRO A 277 -19.34 4.80 7.55
CA PRO A 277 -20.64 5.45 7.59
C PRO A 277 -20.52 6.87 8.16
N ILE A 278 -20.13 7.83 7.31
CA ILE A 278 -19.82 9.22 7.68
C ILE A 278 -20.91 9.91 8.51
N TRP A 279 -22.16 9.56 8.27
CA TRP A 279 -23.29 10.11 9.01
C TRP A 279 -23.38 9.70 10.48
N LEU A 280 -22.68 8.62 10.88
CA LEU A 280 -22.56 8.22 12.29
C LEU A 280 -21.48 9.03 13.02
N TRP A 281 -20.47 9.48 12.31
CA TRP A 281 -19.40 10.31 12.88
C TRP A 281 -19.81 11.77 12.99
N GLY A 282 -20.65 12.25 12.08
CA GLY A 282 -21.03 13.65 11.97
C GLY A 282 -19.91 14.53 11.40
N PRO A 283 -20.20 15.83 11.19
CA PRO A 283 -19.22 16.79 10.67
C PRO A 283 -18.10 17.03 11.69
N TYR A 284 -16.88 17.29 11.20
CA TYR A 284 -15.76 17.68 12.05
C TYR A 284 -15.93 19.12 12.56
N HIS A 285 -15.63 19.30 13.84
CA HIS A 285 -15.45 20.60 14.46
C HIS A 285 -14.17 20.61 15.29
N THR A 286 -13.40 21.68 15.26
CA THR A 286 -12.09 21.78 15.92
C THR A 286 -12.14 21.59 17.45
N TYR A 287 -13.30 21.82 18.07
CA TYR A 287 -13.55 21.58 19.49
C TYR A 287 -14.01 20.14 19.81
N SER A 288 -14.24 19.33 18.77
CA SER A 288 -14.70 17.95 18.94
C SER A 288 -13.53 16.98 18.88
N SER A 289 -13.57 15.98 19.74
CA SER A 289 -12.61 14.89 19.74
C SER A 289 -13.30 13.58 20.09
N THR A 290 -12.74 12.46 19.68
CA THR A 290 -13.24 11.13 20.03
C THR A 290 -12.09 10.13 20.14
N ASN A 291 -12.17 9.26 21.15
CA ASN A 291 -11.30 8.08 21.25
C ASN A 291 -11.80 6.92 20.38
N GLY A 292 -13.03 7.03 19.85
CA GLY A 292 -13.67 6.02 19.03
C GLY A 292 -13.21 5.97 17.59
N ALA A 293 -12.63 7.06 17.07
CA ALA A 293 -12.16 7.12 15.70
C ALA A 293 -10.90 6.27 15.52
N GLN A 294 -10.98 5.32 14.59
CA GLN A 294 -9.83 4.55 14.14
C GLN A 294 -9.64 4.84 12.65
N PRO A 295 -8.42 5.17 12.19
CA PRO A 295 -8.18 5.30 10.77
C PRO A 295 -8.35 3.94 10.07
N ASP A 296 -8.39 3.94 8.76
CA ASP A 296 -8.32 2.71 7.98
C ASP A 296 -7.10 1.87 8.38
N TRP A 297 -7.24 0.55 8.29
CA TRP A 297 -6.25 -0.42 8.79
C TRP A 297 -4.82 -0.15 8.31
N TYR A 298 -4.64 0.33 7.08
CA TYR A 298 -3.32 0.61 6.49
C TYR A 298 -2.59 1.80 7.14
N LEU A 299 -3.26 2.59 7.98
CA LEU A 299 -2.67 3.64 8.81
C LEU A 299 -2.50 3.21 10.27
N GLY A 300 -3.09 2.08 10.68
CA GLY A 300 -3.08 1.61 12.07
C GLY A 300 -1.68 1.40 12.64
N TRP A 301 -0.72 1.01 11.81
CA TRP A 301 0.70 0.87 12.22
C TRP A 301 1.36 2.21 12.57
N LEU A 302 0.95 3.32 11.94
CA LEU A 302 1.41 4.66 12.30
C LEU A 302 0.87 5.08 13.66
N ILE A 303 -0.41 4.82 13.92
CA ILE A 303 -1.02 5.06 15.25
C ILE A 303 -0.32 4.22 16.33
N GLY A 304 0.00 2.96 16.03
CA GLY A 304 0.76 2.11 16.92
C GLY A 304 2.16 2.64 17.21
N GLY A 305 2.86 3.13 16.20
CA GLY A 305 4.14 3.81 16.36
C GLY A 305 4.06 5.00 17.33
N LEU A 306 3.06 5.86 17.17
CA LEU A 306 2.81 6.99 18.08
C LEU A 306 2.50 6.55 19.52
N ARG A 307 1.71 5.48 19.70
CA ARG A 307 1.32 4.96 21.02
C ARG A 307 2.46 4.26 21.77
N LEU A 308 3.33 3.57 21.05
CA LEU A 308 4.44 2.81 21.63
C LEU A 308 5.64 3.66 21.99
N MET A 309 5.88 4.76 21.28
CA MET A 309 7.02 5.62 21.56
C MET A 309 6.91 6.25 22.95
N PRO A 310 8.03 6.32 23.70
CA PRO A 310 8.05 7.06 24.95
C PRO A 310 7.81 8.54 24.70
N GLY A 311 7.04 9.19 25.58
CA GLY A 311 6.71 10.61 25.48
C GLY A 311 7.86 11.51 25.94
N PHE A 312 9.03 11.46 25.29
CA PHE A 312 10.13 12.38 25.59
C PHE A 312 10.37 13.35 24.44
N ASP A 313 10.65 14.59 24.82
CA ASP A 313 11.05 15.65 23.93
C ASP A 313 12.55 15.91 24.07
N VAL A 314 13.21 16.30 22.97
CA VAL A 314 14.56 16.86 23.04
C VAL A 314 14.43 18.36 23.16
N VAL A 315 14.82 18.91 24.32
CA VAL A 315 14.69 20.33 24.65
C VAL A 315 16.08 20.97 24.81
N ILE A 316 16.29 22.10 24.15
CA ILE A 316 17.51 22.92 24.29
C ILE A 316 17.13 24.29 24.79
N GLY A 317 17.47 24.58 26.04
CA GLY A 317 17.02 25.81 26.73
C GLY A 317 15.50 25.85 26.84
N LYS A 318 14.87 26.83 26.21
CA LYS A 318 13.39 27.00 26.19
C LYS A 318 12.73 26.45 24.90
N TYR A 319 13.50 25.84 23.98
CA TYR A 319 12.99 25.39 22.69
C TYR A 319 12.93 23.87 22.65
N THR A 320 11.79 23.34 22.25
CA THR A 320 11.64 21.91 21.89
C THR A 320 12.21 21.70 20.49
N LEU A 321 13.38 21.05 20.41
CA LEU A 321 14.02 20.75 19.14
C LEU A 321 13.38 19.55 18.43
N VAL A 322 13.08 18.49 19.19
CA VAL A 322 12.44 17.28 18.68
C VAL A 322 11.25 16.94 19.59
N PRO A 323 10.03 17.23 19.16
CA PRO A 323 8.82 16.81 19.88
C PRO A 323 8.63 15.30 19.87
N ASN A 324 7.98 14.75 20.88
CA ASN A 324 7.77 13.30 21.06
C ASN A 324 7.05 12.63 19.88
N ALA A 325 6.13 13.32 19.22
CA ALA A 325 5.42 12.79 18.05
C ALA A 325 6.34 12.45 16.86
N PHE A 326 7.55 13.04 16.81
CA PHE A 326 8.53 12.72 15.77
C PHE A 326 8.94 11.25 15.79
N TRP A 327 9.18 10.67 16.95
CA TRP A 327 9.74 9.31 17.08
C TRP A 327 8.81 8.25 16.51
N GLY A 328 7.52 8.28 16.84
CA GLY A 328 6.54 7.33 16.37
C GLY A 328 5.90 7.70 15.04
N GLY A 329 5.72 9.01 14.78
CA GLY A 329 4.99 9.48 13.60
C GLY A 329 5.85 9.69 12.37
N ALA A 330 7.12 10.14 12.53
CA ALA A 330 8.00 10.43 11.40
C ALA A 330 9.19 9.47 11.31
N LEU A 331 9.95 9.27 12.39
CA LEU A 331 11.14 8.43 12.37
C LEU A 331 10.80 6.94 12.17
N PHE A 332 9.74 6.44 12.80
CA PHE A 332 9.33 5.05 12.66
C PHE A 332 9.00 4.68 11.19
N PRO A 333 8.11 5.41 10.46
CA PRO A 333 7.90 5.16 9.02
C PRO A 333 9.19 5.32 8.19
N LEU A 334 10.03 6.30 8.51
CA LEU A 334 11.32 6.49 7.85
C LEU A 334 12.22 5.26 7.99
N VAL A 335 12.25 4.62 9.17
CA VAL A 335 13.01 3.38 9.40
C VAL A 335 12.43 2.23 8.58
N VAL A 336 11.09 2.07 8.53
CA VAL A 336 10.45 1.00 7.75
C VAL A 336 10.72 1.16 6.25
N PHE A 337 10.49 2.34 5.70
CA PHE A 337 10.75 2.58 4.28
C PHE A 337 12.25 2.61 3.97
N GLY A 338 13.07 3.14 4.87
CA GLY A 338 14.52 3.08 4.78
C GLY A 338 15.02 1.64 4.68
N PHE A 339 14.53 0.74 5.54
CA PHE A 339 14.83 -0.69 5.45
C PHE A 339 14.47 -1.25 4.07
N LEU A 340 13.27 -0.98 3.56
CA LEU A 340 12.84 -1.46 2.24
C LEU A 340 13.75 -0.95 1.12
N TYR A 341 14.11 0.35 1.13
CA TYR A 341 14.99 0.92 0.10
C TYR A 341 16.43 0.41 0.18
N PHE A 342 16.98 0.24 1.38
CA PHE A 342 18.37 -0.20 1.53
C PHE A 342 18.55 -1.71 1.45
N TRP A 343 17.47 -2.49 1.56
CA TRP A 343 17.52 -3.94 1.60
C TRP A 343 18.23 -4.60 0.41
N PRO A 344 17.97 -4.28 -0.87
CA PRO A 344 18.65 -4.91 -1.99
C PRO A 344 20.19 -4.70 -1.96
N TRP A 345 20.60 -3.50 -1.55
CA TRP A 345 22.02 -3.19 -1.37
C TRP A 345 22.63 -3.94 -0.19
N LEU A 346 21.92 -4.01 0.93
CA LEU A 346 22.37 -4.69 2.15
C LEU A 346 22.50 -6.19 1.90
N GLU A 347 21.50 -6.85 1.32
CA GLU A 347 21.57 -8.27 1.01
C GLU A 347 22.74 -8.59 0.08
N ARG A 348 22.92 -7.80 -0.99
CA ARG A 348 24.04 -7.96 -1.90
C ARG A 348 25.39 -7.88 -1.19
N ARG A 349 25.53 -6.99 -0.21
CA ARG A 349 26.75 -6.87 0.62
C ARG A 349 26.94 -8.05 1.57
N LEU A 350 25.87 -8.55 2.15
CA LEU A 350 25.92 -9.66 3.10
C LEU A 350 26.16 -11.01 2.44
N THR A 351 25.73 -11.18 1.19
CA THR A 351 25.83 -12.44 0.45
C THR A 351 26.97 -12.46 -0.57
N ASP A 352 27.57 -11.31 -0.84
CA ASP A 352 28.56 -11.08 -1.93
C ASP A 352 28.06 -11.57 -3.31
N ASP A 353 26.73 -11.56 -3.52
CA ASP A 353 26.10 -12.04 -4.73
C ASP A 353 25.70 -10.87 -5.66
N ALA A 354 26.43 -10.72 -6.76
CA ALA A 354 26.17 -9.72 -7.79
C ALA A 354 25.64 -10.34 -9.11
N SER A 355 25.30 -11.62 -9.11
CA SER A 355 24.84 -12.36 -10.29
C SER A 355 23.43 -11.94 -10.72
N PHE A 356 23.03 -12.34 -11.95
CA PHE A 356 21.66 -12.20 -12.44
C PHE A 356 20.76 -13.29 -11.87
N HIS A 357 19.55 -12.93 -11.47
CA HIS A 357 18.56 -13.83 -10.90
C HIS A 357 17.24 -13.76 -11.65
N ASN A 358 16.98 -14.70 -12.54
CA ASN A 358 15.69 -14.88 -13.19
C ASN A 358 14.85 -15.97 -12.51
N LEU A 359 15.49 -16.84 -11.72
CA LEU A 359 14.80 -17.80 -10.88
C LEU A 359 14.52 -17.21 -9.51
N ALA A 360 13.27 -17.39 -9.06
CA ALA A 360 12.82 -17.00 -7.72
C ALA A 360 13.27 -18.07 -6.72
N ASP A 361 13.75 -17.62 -5.55
CA ASP A 361 14.05 -18.52 -4.45
C ASP A 361 12.75 -18.96 -3.75
N ARG A 362 12.74 -20.16 -3.20
CA ARG A 362 11.76 -20.48 -2.16
C ARG A 362 12.25 -19.86 -0.84
N PRO A 363 11.36 -19.38 0.05
CA PRO A 363 11.78 -18.78 1.33
C PRO A 363 12.78 -19.62 2.10
N ARG A 364 12.62 -20.96 2.12
CA ARG A 364 13.54 -21.89 2.77
C ARG A 364 14.95 -21.93 2.16
N ASP A 365 15.10 -21.51 0.89
CA ASP A 365 16.38 -21.54 0.19
C ASP A 365 17.26 -20.33 0.59
N ALA A 366 16.65 -19.28 1.17
CA ALA A 366 17.32 -18.10 1.69
C ALA A 366 16.96 -17.87 3.18
N PRO A 367 17.49 -18.71 4.12
CA PRO A 367 17.08 -18.67 5.53
C PRO A 367 17.30 -17.31 6.19
N GLY A 368 18.42 -16.64 5.90
CA GLY A 368 18.73 -15.31 6.44
C GLY A 368 17.72 -14.25 6.00
N ARG A 369 17.42 -14.16 4.71
CA ARG A 369 16.39 -13.27 4.17
C ARG A 369 15.03 -13.56 4.79
N THR A 370 14.65 -14.84 4.86
CA THR A 370 13.38 -15.26 5.41
C THR A 370 13.26 -14.90 6.88
N ALA A 371 14.30 -15.13 7.68
CA ALA A 371 14.33 -14.76 9.09
C ALA A 371 14.14 -13.25 9.31
N ILE A 372 14.87 -12.44 8.57
CA ILE A 372 14.78 -10.96 8.65
C ILE A 372 13.40 -10.50 8.20
N GLY A 373 12.88 -11.03 7.08
CA GLY A 373 11.54 -10.68 6.58
C GLY A 373 10.44 -11.05 7.57
N VAL A 374 10.51 -12.22 8.20
CA VAL A 374 9.55 -12.64 9.23
C VAL A 374 9.67 -11.74 10.47
N ALA A 375 10.89 -11.42 10.93
CA ALA A 375 11.08 -10.52 12.06
C ALA A 375 10.47 -9.13 11.79
N MET A 376 10.73 -8.55 10.62
CA MET A 376 10.16 -7.25 10.22
C MET A 376 8.64 -7.29 10.08
N ALA A 377 8.08 -8.33 9.46
CA ALA A 377 6.64 -8.49 9.35
C ALA A 377 5.96 -8.60 10.72
N VAL A 378 6.51 -9.41 11.62
CA VAL A 378 6.00 -9.55 13.00
C VAL A 378 6.13 -8.24 13.77
N TRP A 379 7.22 -7.51 13.60
CA TRP A 379 7.40 -6.20 14.21
C TRP A 379 6.31 -5.21 13.78
N VAL A 380 6.07 -5.06 12.48
CA VAL A 380 5.03 -4.17 11.95
C VAL A 380 3.63 -4.61 12.41
N VAL A 381 3.34 -5.92 12.45
CA VAL A 381 2.06 -6.45 12.94
C VAL A 381 1.85 -6.14 14.42
N LEU A 382 2.87 -6.28 15.27
CA LEU A 382 2.77 -5.92 16.68
C LEU A 382 2.51 -4.43 16.88
N VAL A 383 3.21 -3.59 16.12
CA VAL A 383 2.97 -2.14 16.13
C VAL A 383 1.55 -1.82 15.66
N PHE A 384 1.08 -2.48 14.59
CA PHE A 384 -0.30 -2.33 14.12
C PHE A 384 -1.33 -2.71 15.19
N VAL A 385 -1.16 -3.85 15.88
CA VAL A 385 -2.07 -4.29 16.96
C VAL A 385 -2.06 -3.28 18.11
N ALA A 386 -0.90 -2.74 18.49
CA ALA A 386 -0.80 -1.67 19.49
C ALA A 386 -1.56 -0.40 19.07
N GLY A 387 -1.69 -0.16 17.76
CA GLY A 387 -2.54 0.89 17.20
C GLY A 387 -4.03 0.74 17.54
N GLY A 388 -4.49 -0.48 17.84
CA GLY A 388 -5.86 -0.79 18.26
C GLY A 388 -6.04 -0.95 19.78
N ALA A 389 -5.06 -0.61 20.61
CA ALA A 389 -5.07 -0.89 22.06
C ALA A 389 -6.29 -0.31 22.80
N ASP A 390 -6.79 0.87 22.39
CA ASP A 390 -8.02 1.48 22.92
C ASP A 390 -9.27 0.65 22.58
N ARG A 391 -9.31 0.04 21.39
CA ARG A 391 -10.41 -0.84 20.99
C ARG A 391 -10.37 -2.16 21.74
N ILE A 392 -9.17 -2.69 21.97
CA ILE A 392 -8.97 -3.89 22.78
C ILE A 392 -9.43 -3.62 24.23
N ASP A 393 -9.12 -2.44 24.78
CA ASP A 393 -9.60 -2.02 26.11
C ASP A 393 -11.14 -2.00 26.16
N VAL A 394 -11.79 -1.28 25.24
CA VAL A 394 -13.25 -1.17 25.19
C VAL A 394 -13.95 -2.51 24.97
N LEU A 395 -13.41 -3.38 24.11
CA LEU A 395 -14.07 -4.65 23.74
C LEU A 395 -13.83 -5.77 24.76
N PHE A 396 -12.66 -5.80 25.40
CA PHE A 396 -12.22 -6.92 26.23
C PHE A 396 -11.92 -6.54 27.68
N GLY A 397 -12.01 -5.26 28.04
CA GLY A 397 -11.71 -4.76 29.39
C GLY A 397 -10.21 -4.87 29.76
N ILE A 398 -9.33 -4.93 28.77
CA ILE A 398 -7.88 -5.04 28.99
C ILE A 398 -7.29 -3.63 29.05
N SER A 399 -6.74 -3.25 30.21
CA SER A 399 -6.21 -1.90 30.46
C SER A 399 -5.31 -1.39 29.34
N TYR A 400 -5.67 -0.24 28.75
CA TYR A 400 -4.89 0.44 27.70
C TYR A 400 -3.42 0.62 28.10
N VAL A 401 -3.17 1.16 29.31
CA VAL A 401 -1.81 1.43 29.79
C VAL A 401 -1.01 0.12 29.95
N GLY A 402 -1.66 -0.93 30.49
CA GLY A 402 -1.05 -2.26 30.60
C GLY A 402 -0.65 -2.84 29.24
N GLN A 403 -1.54 -2.73 28.23
CA GLN A 403 -1.26 -3.15 26.88
C GLN A 403 -0.04 -2.43 26.27
N ILE A 404 0.05 -1.10 26.41
CA ILE A 404 1.17 -0.33 25.86
C ILE A 404 2.51 -0.77 26.49
N TRP A 405 2.57 -1.01 27.79
CA TRP A 405 3.79 -1.52 28.43
C TRP A 405 4.17 -2.92 27.95
N VAL A 406 3.19 -3.81 27.80
CA VAL A 406 3.41 -5.16 27.27
C VAL A 406 3.92 -5.08 25.82
N PHE A 407 3.27 -4.28 24.96
CA PHE A 407 3.70 -4.14 23.56
C PHE A 407 5.10 -3.50 23.44
N ARG A 408 5.48 -2.57 24.30
CA ARG A 408 6.84 -1.99 24.34
C ARG A 408 7.91 -3.05 24.53
N VAL A 409 7.61 -4.13 25.26
CA VAL A 409 8.53 -5.28 25.40
C VAL A 409 8.42 -6.22 24.21
N LEU A 410 7.20 -6.56 23.80
CA LEU A 410 6.95 -7.54 22.74
C LEU A 410 7.53 -7.11 21.39
N VAL A 411 7.54 -5.82 21.06
CA VAL A 411 8.09 -5.32 19.77
C VAL A 411 9.60 -5.52 19.64
N PHE A 412 10.32 -5.80 20.74
CA PHE A 412 11.75 -6.14 20.69
C PHE A 412 11.99 -7.65 20.78
N VAL A 413 11.21 -8.36 21.59
CA VAL A 413 11.44 -9.78 21.88
C VAL A 413 10.86 -10.68 20.80
N VAL A 414 9.58 -10.50 20.47
CA VAL A 414 8.85 -11.43 19.58
C VAL A 414 9.40 -11.44 18.14
N PRO A 415 9.78 -10.31 17.51
CA PRO A 415 10.38 -10.34 16.19
C PRO A 415 11.70 -11.13 16.13
N VAL A 416 12.55 -11.00 17.15
CA VAL A 416 13.81 -11.73 17.24
C VAL A 416 13.55 -13.24 17.35
N VAL A 417 12.63 -13.63 18.23
CA VAL A 417 12.24 -15.05 18.40
C VAL A 417 11.64 -15.60 17.11
N ALA A 418 10.72 -14.86 16.48
CA ALA A 418 10.07 -15.26 15.23
C ALA A 418 11.09 -15.41 14.08
N GLY A 419 12.04 -14.50 13.96
CA GLY A 419 13.14 -14.60 13.00
C GLY A 419 14.03 -15.82 13.25
N ALA A 420 14.41 -16.08 14.52
CA ALA A 420 15.22 -17.23 14.88
C ALA A 420 14.48 -18.56 14.59
N VAL A 421 13.19 -18.64 14.89
CA VAL A 421 12.34 -19.80 14.55
C VAL A 421 12.29 -20.00 13.04
N ALA A 422 12.00 -18.93 12.28
CA ALA A 422 11.95 -18.99 10.82
C ALA A 422 13.28 -19.47 10.22
N TYR A 423 14.41 -19.00 10.75
CA TYR A 423 15.74 -19.46 10.33
C TYR A 423 15.91 -20.96 10.55
N ARG A 424 15.62 -21.45 11.76
CA ARG A 424 15.72 -22.87 12.12
C ARG A 424 14.84 -23.75 11.25
N VAL A 425 13.56 -23.37 11.09
CA VAL A 425 12.62 -24.10 10.22
C VAL A 425 13.13 -24.17 8.78
N CYS A 426 13.65 -23.08 8.24
CA CYS A 426 14.25 -23.10 6.90
C CYS A 426 15.42 -24.08 6.80
N LYS A 427 16.31 -24.11 7.82
CA LYS A 427 17.45 -25.03 7.87
C LYS A 427 17.02 -26.50 7.97
N GLU A 428 16.04 -26.81 8.79
CA GLU A 428 15.49 -28.17 8.93
C GLU A 428 14.85 -28.65 7.61
N LEU A 429 14.09 -27.77 6.95
CA LEU A 429 13.50 -28.07 5.63
C LEU A 429 14.56 -28.28 4.54
N GLN A 430 15.71 -27.60 4.62
CA GLN A 430 16.85 -27.85 3.72
C GLN A 430 17.51 -29.22 4.01
N ALA A 431 17.69 -29.57 5.27
CA ALA A 431 18.33 -30.83 5.67
C ALA A 431 17.47 -32.08 5.33
N GLY A 432 16.14 -31.94 5.35
CA GLY A 432 15.20 -33.01 4.98
C GLY A 432 15.02 -33.25 3.48
N GLU A 433 15.67 -32.46 2.60
CA GLU A 433 15.57 -32.72 1.16
C GLU A 433 16.40 -33.96 0.74
N PRO A 434 15.86 -34.84 -0.12
CA PRO A 434 16.60 -36.01 -0.62
C PRO A 434 17.93 -35.64 -1.25
N VAL A 435 18.96 -36.45 -1.02
CA VAL A 435 20.35 -36.24 -1.52
C VAL A 435 20.41 -36.03 -3.03
N GLU A 436 19.51 -36.64 -3.78
CA GLU A 436 19.39 -36.53 -5.24
C GLU A 436 19.02 -35.11 -5.70
N LYS A 437 18.14 -34.42 -4.94
CA LYS A 437 17.79 -33.01 -5.19
C LYS A 437 18.93 -32.07 -4.85
N ASN A 438 19.71 -32.39 -3.82
CA ASN A 438 20.89 -31.61 -3.43
C ASN A 438 22.03 -31.76 -4.45
N ARG A 439 22.18 -32.94 -5.05
CA ARG A 439 23.15 -33.20 -6.13
C ARG A 439 22.84 -32.39 -7.38
N HIS A 440 21.57 -32.36 -7.81
CA HIS A 440 21.14 -31.54 -8.94
C HIS A 440 21.31 -30.03 -8.64
N ARG A 441 21.12 -29.62 -7.39
CA ARG A 441 21.41 -28.24 -6.95
C ARG A 441 22.91 -27.92 -7.04
N ALA A 442 23.77 -28.78 -6.55
CA ALA A 442 25.22 -28.61 -6.61
C ALA A 442 25.73 -28.58 -8.05
N GLU A 443 25.18 -29.41 -8.95
CA GLU A 443 25.53 -29.42 -10.38
C GLU A 443 25.08 -28.13 -11.10
N VAL A 444 23.93 -27.59 -10.71
CA VAL A 444 23.43 -26.30 -11.26
C VAL A 444 24.25 -25.11 -10.71
N GLU A 445 24.64 -25.15 -9.43
CA GLU A 445 25.54 -24.18 -8.85
C GLU A 445 26.94 -24.26 -9.46
N ALA A 446 27.50 -25.43 -9.63
CA ALA A 446 28.79 -25.61 -10.29
C ALA A 446 28.81 -25.06 -11.73
N ARG A 447 27.70 -25.19 -12.46
CA ARG A 447 27.53 -24.58 -13.80
C ARG A 447 27.32 -23.07 -13.78
N ARG A 448 27.05 -22.47 -12.61
CA ARG A 448 26.99 -21.01 -12.44
C ARG A 448 28.36 -20.35 -12.46
N TYR A 449 29.40 -21.08 -12.08
CA TYR A 449 30.77 -20.56 -11.92
C TYR A 449 31.74 -21.07 -12.99
N ALA A 450 31.27 -21.92 -13.90
CA ALA A 450 32.00 -22.32 -15.10
C ALA A 450 31.49 -21.56 -16.34
#